data_569152d8f7e3a8ffec239de459207a8e
#
_entry.id   569152d8f7e3a8ffec239de459207a8e
#
_cell.length_a   1.000
_cell.length_b   1.000
_cell.length_c   1.000
_cell.angle_alpha   90.00
_cell.angle_beta   90.00
_cell.angle_gamma   90.00
#
_symmetry.space_group_name_H-M   'P 1'
#
loop_
_entity.id
_entity.type
_entity.pdbx_description
1 polymer ?
#
loop_
_entity_poly.entity_id
_entity_poly.type
_entity_poly.pdbx_seq_one_letter_code
_entity_poly.pdbx_strand_id
1 'polypeptide(L)'
;ETGYLHNHARMWFASIWIFTLGLPWQLGADFFLRHLLDGDPAANTLGWRWVAGLQTQGKIYLASASNIRKCGAARVGPLSDYDSGLSRLVSSAQPVSETLAISALQKQAIVWPQPLENREGSVSNVALLLLDDDLGLDLPFQPAGVVALPASSRSRVAETSPLVQAFSTSAVADAVHQADARFAATLRAPSLSANALEDVLEWVDTHGFTELVHAYVPSGHNHQIIALMQERLATRGVRLSAFVRDYDRLVWPHAQKGFFQLGKRIPELLAAMDLEALVSEEH
;
A
#
# COMPACT_ATOMS: atom_id res chain seq x y z
N GLU A 1 -4.73 19.68 0.48
CA GLU A 1 -5.42 20.12 1.70
C GLU A 1 -5.90 18.92 2.55
N THR A 2 -6.47 17.87 1.92
CA THR A 2 -7.05 16.71 2.62
C THR A 2 -6.25 15.43 2.51
N GLY A 3 -5.24 15.38 1.64
CA GLY A 3 -4.53 14.15 1.31
C GLY A 3 -5.34 13.11 0.55
N TYR A 4 -6.52 13.48 0.05
CA TYR A 4 -7.41 12.60 -0.70
C TYR A 4 -7.72 13.16 -2.09
N LEU A 5 -7.62 12.31 -3.10
CA LEU A 5 -8.12 12.56 -4.45
C LEU A 5 -8.97 11.38 -4.92
N HIS A 6 -10.18 11.67 -5.39
CA HIS A 6 -11.01 10.67 -6.04
C HIS A 6 -10.32 10.10 -7.29
N ASN A 7 -10.54 8.83 -7.61
CA ASN A 7 -9.87 8.14 -8.72
C ASN A 7 -9.88 8.95 -10.06
N HIS A 8 -11.01 9.48 -10.46
CA HIS A 8 -11.08 10.30 -11.68
C HIS A 8 -10.18 11.55 -11.60
N ALA A 9 -10.13 12.20 -10.44
CA ALA A 9 -9.27 13.38 -10.26
C ALA A 9 -7.78 13.03 -10.38
N ARG A 10 -7.38 11.84 -9.90
CA ARG A 10 -6.00 11.35 -10.10
C ARG A 10 -5.67 11.15 -11.57
N MET A 11 -6.60 10.58 -12.34
CA MET A 11 -6.42 10.37 -13.76
C MET A 11 -6.33 11.71 -14.53
N TRP A 12 -7.18 12.70 -14.19
CA TRP A 12 -7.09 14.04 -14.81
C TRP A 12 -5.78 14.73 -14.46
N PHE A 13 -5.40 14.69 -13.20
CA PHE A 13 -4.15 15.28 -12.73
C PHE A 13 -2.96 14.67 -13.48
N ALA A 14 -2.87 13.36 -13.56
CA ALA A 14 -1.78 12.68 -14.24
C ALA A 14 -1.76 13.00 -15.74
N SER A 15 -2.92 13.06 -16.40
CA SER A 15 -3.02 13.44 -17.80
C SER A 15 -2.55 14.89 -18.05
N ILE A 16 -2.98 15.83 -17.21
CA ILE A 16 -2.56 17.24 -17.30
C ILE A 16 -1.06 17.37 -17.04
N TRP A 17 -0.56 16.69 -16.00
CA TRP A 17 0.85 16.67 -15.66
C TRP A 17 1.73 16.21 -16.83
N ILE A 18 1.38 15.09 -17.43
CA ILE A 18 2.18 14.47 -18.51
C ILE A 18 2.01 15.23 -19.84
N PHE A 19 0.78 15.44 -20.28
CA PHE A 19 0.49 15.85 -21.64
C PHE A 19 0.27 17.35 -21.83
N THR A 20 -0.12 18.06 -20.77
CA THR A 20 -0.31 19.52 -20.84
C THR A 20 0.94 20.25 -20.34
N LEU A 21 1.48 19.83 -19.19
CA LEU A 21 2.64 20.45 -18.58
C LEU A 21 3.96 19.87 -19.11
N GLY A 22 3.93 18.72 -19.80
CA GLY A 22 5.11 18.05 -20.32
C GLY A 22 6.08 17.56 -19.25
N LEU A 23 5.58 17.26 -18.04
CA LEU A 23 6.43 16.87 -16.92
C LEU A 23 6.62 15.34 -16.88
N PRO A 24 7.78 14.86 -16.41
CA PRO A 24 8.02 13.43 -16.21
C PRO A 24 7.00 12.80 -15.29
N TRP A 25 6.39 11.68 -15.72
CA TRP A 25 5.37 10.98 -14.95
C TRP A 25 5.90 10.45 -13.60
N GLN A 26 7.18 10.10 -13.54
CA GLN A 26 7.83 9.61 -12.32
C GLN A 26 7.80 10.64 -11.19
N LEU A 27 8.00 11.92 -11.52
CA LEU A 27 7.91 13.01 -10.53
C LEU A 27 6.48 13.20 -10.03
N GLY A 28 5.49 13.03 -10.90
CA GLY A 28 4.08 13.08 -10.52
C GLY A 28 3.68 11.89 -9.63
N ALA A 29 4.17 10.71 -9.96
CA ALA A 29 3.97 9.51 -9.12
C ALA A 29 4.59 9.69 -7.74
N ASP A 30 5.82 10.21 -7.65
CA ASP A 30 6.47 10.53 -6.38
C ASP A 30 5.68 11.60 -5.60
N PHE A 31 5.19 12.63 -6.29
CA PHE A 31 4.35 13.65 -5.66
C PHE A 31 3.10 13.06 -5.01
N PHE A 32 2.39 12.15 -5.68
CA PHE A 32 1.22 11.46 -5.12
C PHE A 32 1.60 10.60 -3.92
N LEU A 33 2.68 9.83 -4.03
CA LEU A 33 3.14 8.95 -2.95
C LEU A 33 3.43 9.72 -1.66
N ARG A 34 3.98 10.93 -1.78
CA ARG A 34 4.32 11.78 -0.64
C ARG A 34 3.15 12.57 -0.04
N HIS A 35 2.11 12.85 -0.84
CA HIS A 35 1.04 13.78 -0.45
C HIS A 35 -0.33 13.14 -0.28
N LEU A 36 -0.55 11.92 -0.77
CA LEU A 36 -1.82 11.22 -0.60
C LEU A 36 -1.75 10.23 0.57
N LEU A 37 -2.81 10.19 1.37
CA LEU A 37 -2.88 9.35 2.57
C LEU A 37 -2.76 7.86 2.23
N ASP A 38 -3.37 7.43 1.14
CA ASP A 38 -3.40 6.06 0.63
C ASP A 38 -2.25 5.74 -0.35
N GLY A 39 -1.08 6.33 -0.16
CA GLY A 39 0.07 6.17 -1.04
C GLY A 39 0.61 4.74 -1.08
N ASP A 40 -0.02 3.86 -1.86
CA ASP A 40 0.50 2.54 -2.19
C ASP A 40 1.48 2.61 -3.37
N PRO A 41 2.73 2.13 -3.25
CA PRO A 41 3.73 2.24 -4.30
C PRO A 41 3.35 1.54 -5.60
N ALA A 42 2.73 0.36 -5.52
CA ALA A 42 2.38 -0.42 -6.70
C ALA A 42 1.18 0.18 -7.43
N ALA A 43 0.07 0.42 -6.73
CA ALA A 43 -1.13 1.00 -7.31
C ALA A 43 -0.86 2.40 -7.89
N ASN A 44 -0.10 3.23 -7.17
CA ASN A 44 0.30 4.56 -7.63
C ASN A 44 1.14 4.49 -8.91
N THR A 45 2.20 3.69 -8.93
CA THR A 45 3.08 3.55 -10.10
C THR A 45 2.31 3.01 -11.31
N LEU A 46 1.51 1.97 -11.13
CA LEU A 46 0.73 1.38 -12.22
C LEU A 46 -0.33 2.33 -12.76
N GLY A 47 -0.98 3.11 -11.88
CA GLY A 47 -1.95 4.14 -12.27
C GLY A 47 -1.33 5.22 -13.16
N TRP A 48 -0.17 5.76 -12.80
CA TRP A 48 0.57 6.73 -13.58
C TRP A 48 1.05 6.17 -14.92
N ARG A 49 1.59 4.94 -14.91
CA ARG A 49 2.01 4.23 -16.13
C ARG A 49 0.84 3.94 -17.07
N TRP A 50 -0.34 3.67 -16.52
CA TRP A 50 -1.54 3.47 -17.31
C TRP A 50 -1.95 4.77 -18.04
N VAL A 51 -1.98 5.92 -17.37
CA VAL A 51 -2.26 7.20 -17.98
C VAL A 51 -1.22 7.54 -19.07
N ALA A 52 0.05 7.27 -18.80
CA ALA A 52 1.17 7.54 -19.71
C ALA A 52 1.21 6.63 -20.97
N GLY A 53 0.38 5.58 -21.04
CA GLY A 53 0.38 4.62 -22.15
C GLY A 53 1.51 3.58 -22.08
N LEU A 54 2.13 3.39 -20.91
CA LEU A 54 3.23 2.46 -20.67
C LEU A 54 2.75 1.08 -20.21
N GLN A 55 1.64 1.02 -19.47
CA GLN A 55 1.09 -0.25 -19.00
C GLN A 55 0.38 -1.02 -20.12
N THR A 56 -0.44 -0.33 -20.92
CA THR A 56 -0.99 -0.85 -22.17
C THR A 56 -0.36 -0.04 -23.28
N GLN A 57 0.62 -0.62 -23.94
CA GLN A 57 1.46 0.10 -24.89
C GLN A 57 0.64 0.88 -25.92
N GLY A 58 0.88 2.17 -25.98
CA GLY A 58 0.23 3.09 -26.91
C GLY A 58 -1.18 3.58 -26.50
N LYS A 59 -1.79 3.05 -25.44
CA LYS A 59 -3.10 3.52 -24.98
C LYS A 59 -2.93 4.53 -23.85
N ILE A 60 -2.97 5.82 -24.21
CA ILE A 60 -2.94 6.92 -23.25
C ILE A 60 -4.35 7.24 -22.73
N TYR A 61 -4.43 7.81 -21.52
CA TYR A 61 -5.65 8.43 -21.02
C TYR A 61 -5.51 9.95 -21.07
N LEU A 62 -6.47 10.61 -21.71
CA LEU A 62 -6.54 12.07 -21.78
C LEU A 62 -7.70 12.61 -20.96
N ALA A 63 -7.41 13.59 -20.11
CA ALA A 63 -8.44 14.35 -19.43
C ALA A 63 -9.33 15.05 -20.45
N SER A 64 -10.64 14.97 -20.28
CA SER A 64 -11.61 15.66 -21.12
C SER A 64 -12.53 16.53 -20.26
N ALA A 65 -12.89 17.70 -20.78
CA ALA A 65 -13.78 18.62 -20.10
C ALA A 65 -15.17 18.00 -19.82
N SER A 66 -15.66 17.14 -20.72
CA SER A 66 -16.92 16.43 -20.51
C SER A 66 -16.87 15.47 -19.32
N ASN A 67 -15.78 14.73 -19.17
CA ASN A 67 -15.60 13.82 -18.03
C ASN A 67 -15.41 14.59 -16.73
N ILE A 68 -14.62 15.68 -16.74
CA ILE A 68 -14.42 16.55 -15.59
C ILE A 68 -15.75 17.16 -15.13
N ARG A 69 -16.57 17.67 -16.07
CA ARG A 69 -17.91 18.18 -15.75
C ARG A 69 -18.82 17.12 -15.13
N LYS A 70 -18.83 15.92 -15.71
CA LYS A 70 -19.69 14.83 -15.24
C LYS A 70 -19.36 14.40 -13.79
N CYS A 71 -18.09 14.34 -13.45
CA CYS A 71 -17.62 13.76 -12.18
C CYS A 71 -17.20 14.79 -11.13
N GLY A 72 -16.94 16.05 -11.53
CA GLY A 72 -16.41 17.10 -10.66
C GLY A 72 -17.21 18.41 -10.63
N ALA A 73 -18.37 18.47 -11.29
CA ALA A 73 -19.10 19.70 -11.60
C ALA A 73 -19.34 20.65 -10.40
N ALA A 74 -19.54 20.13 -9.21
CA ALA A 74 -19.80 20.95 -8.00
C ALA A 74 -18.54 21.61 -7.41
N ARG A 75 -17.33 21.16 -7.79
CA ARG A 75 -16.05 21.58 -7.19
C ARG A 75 -15.08 22.21 -8.19
N VAL A 76 -15.33 22.03 -9.47
CA VAL A 76 -14.51 22.58 -10.55
C VAL A 76 -15.30 23.72 -11.17
N GLY A 77 -14.75 24.92 -11.15
CA GLY A 77 -15.39 26.10 -11.74
C GLY A 77 -15.67 25.97 -13.25
N PRO A 78 -16.12 27.04 -13.90
CA PRO A 78 -16.45 27.01 -15.34
C PRO A 78 -15.26 26.47 -16.17
N LEU A 79 -15.49 25.38 -16.90
CA LEU A 79 -14.46 24.72 -17.72
C LEU A 79 -14.35 25.28 -19.12
N SER A 80 -15.18 26.30 -19.46
CA SER A 80 -15.22 26.91 -20.80
C SER A 80 -13.85 27.33 -21.30
N ASP A 81 -13.02 27.88 -20.40
CA ASP A 81 -11.70 28.41 -20.75
C ASP A 81 -10.66 27.31 -21.00
N TYR A 82 -10.91 26.10 -20.52
CA TYR A 82 -9.99 24.94 -20.62
C TYR A 82 -10.41 23.95 -21.69
N ASP A 83 -11.65 23.99 -22.16
CA ASP A 83 -12.22 23.06 -23.16
C ASP A 83 -11.38 22.96 -24.43
N SER A 84 -10.97 24.10 -24.97
CA SER A 84 -10.16 24.14 -26.18
C SER A 84 -8.77 23.57 -26.02
N GLY A 85 -8.17 23.75 -24.82
CA GLY A 85 -6.86 23.20 -24.49
C GLY A 85 -6.90 21.67 -24.36
N LEU A 86 -7.87 21.14 -23.62
CA LEU A 86 -8.05 19.70 -23.44
C LEU A 86 -8.42 18.99 -24.76
N SER A 87 -9.23 19.62 -25.61
CA SER A 87 -9.59 19.06 -26.92
C SER A 87 -8.42 18.97 -27.91
N ARG A 88 -7.48 19.92 -27.85
CA ARG A 88 -6.26 19.90 -28.70
C ARG A 88 -5.32 18.75 -28.34
N LEU A 89 -5.29 18.31 -27.08
CA LEU A 89 -4.46 17.17 -26.63
C LEU A 89 -4.80 15.88 -27.38
N VAL A 90 -6.05 15.70 -27.81
CA VAL A 90 -6.49 14.48 -28.52
C VAL A 90 -5.68 14.26 -29.81
N SER A 91 -5.27 15.35 -30.48
CA SER A 91 -4.50 15.28 -31.73
C SER A 91 -2.99 15.40 -31.56
N SER A 92 -2.51 15.88 -30.40
CA SER A 92 -1.09 16.17 -30.18
C SER A 92 -0.40 15.26 -29.17
N ALA A 93 -1.15 14.69 -28.24
CA ALA A 93 -0.56 13.83 -27.21
C ALA A 93 -0.05 12.53 -27.79
N GLN A 94 1.17 12.15 -27.38
CA GLN A 94 1.80 10.90 -27.75
C GLN A 94 2.08 10.07 -26.50
N PRO A 95 2.04 8.73 -26.58
CA PRO A 95 2.45 7.88 -25.48
C PRO A 95 3.88 8.21 -25.03
N VAL A 96 4.12 8.15 -23.73
CA VAL A 96 5.47 8.32 -23.20
C VAL A 96 6.35 7.18 -23.71
N SER A 97 7.54 7.52 -24.20
CA SER A 97 8.54 6.56 -24.61
C SER A 97 9.53 6.35 -23.45
N GLU A 98 9.64 5.14 -22.95
CA GLU A 98 10.73 4.78 -22.02
C GLU A 98 11.91 4.24 -22.84
N THR A 99 13.04 4.93 -22.75
CA THR A 99 14.30 4.52 -23.43
C THR A 99 15.04 3.40 -22.68
N LEU A 100 14.61 3.06 -21.47
CA LEU A 100 15.17 1.93 -20.74
C LEU A 100 14.66 0.63 -21.36
N ALA A 101 15.57 -0.15 -21.93
CA ALA A 101 15.31 -1.53 -22.31
C ALA A 101 15.03 -2.35 -21.03
N ILE A 102 13.81 -2.27 -20.53
CA ILE A 102 13.35 -3.15 -19.48
C ILE A 102 13.19 -4.52 -20.15
N SER A 103 14.12 -5.44 -19.89
CA SER A 103 13.90 -6.83 -20.21
C SER A 103 12.56 -7.25 -19.61
N ALA A 104 11.72 -7.91 -20.38
CA ALA A 104 10.42 -8.36 -19.92
C ALA A 104 10.59 -9.05 -18.57
N LEU A 105 9.99 -8.51 -17.52
CA LEU A 105 10.03 -9.12 -16.20
C LEU A 105 9.48 -10.54 -16.34
N GLN A 106 10.32 -11.52 -16.09
CA GLN A 106 9.87 -12.90 -16.02
C GLN A 106 8.90 -13.00 -14.83
N LYS A 107 7.70 -13.55 -15.07
CA LYS A 107 6.77 -13.84 -13.99
C LYS A 107 7.45 -14.81 -13.03
N GLN A 108 7.77 -14.32 -11.86
CA GLN A 108 8.22 -15.18 -10.77
C GLN A 108 7.01 -15.87 -10.14
N ALA A 109 7.18 -17.12 -9.74
CA ALA A 109 6.20 -17.79 -8.91
C ALA A 109 6.07 -17.05 -7.56
N ILE A 110 4.86 -16.96 -7.03
CA ILE A 110 4.66 -16.42 -5.70
C ILE A 110 5.32 -17.37 -4.70
N VAL A 111 6.32 -16.86 -3.99
CA VAL A 111 6.95 -17.58 -2.88
C VAL A 111 6.29 -17.12 -1.60
N TRP A 112 5.42 -17.97 -1.05
CA TRP A 112 4.76 -17.69 0.19
C TRP A 112 5.71 -17.86 1.37
N PRO A 113 5.62 -17.00 2.41
CA PRO A 113 6.24 -17.29 3.70
C PRO A 113 5.75 -18.64 4.21
N GLN A 114 6.61 -19.34 4.96
CA GLN A 114 6.20 -20.57 5.65
C GLN A 114 5.02 -20.25 6.56
N PRO A 115 3.99 -21.12 6.64
CA PRO A 115 2.92 -20.95 7.59
C PRO A 115 3.50 -20.79 8.99
N LEU A 116 2.94 -19.88 9.77
CA LEU A 116 3.20 -19.87 11.21
C LEU A 116 2.73 -21.22 11.72
N GLU A 117 3.65 -22.03 12.24
CA GLU A 117 3.33 -23.35 12.80
C GLU A 117 2.17 -23.20 13.80
N ASN A 118 1.33 -24.24 13.90
CA ASN A 118 0.10 -24.26 14.69
C ASN A 118 0.31 -23.66 16.09
N ARG A 119 0.11 -22.38 16.20
CA ARG A 119 0.23 -21.59 17.41
C ARG A 119 -1.16 -21.26 17.89
N GLU A 120 -1.75 -22.18 18.60
CA GLU A 120 -3.03 -21.93 19.28
C GLU A 120 -2.76 -21.31 20.66
N GLY A 121 -3.49 -20.26 21.00
CA GLY A 121 -3.44 -19.62 22.30
C GLY A 121 -2.38 -18.51 22.44
N SER A 122 -2.01 -18.20 23.68
CA SER A 122 -1.03 -17.15 24.00
C SER A 122 0.40 -17.67 23.88
N VAL A 123 1.27 -16.93 23.21
CA VAL A 123 2.67 -17.26 23.00
C VAL A 123 3.55 -16.23 23.72
N SER A 124 4.16 -16.60 24.82
CA SER A 124 4.83 -15.70 25.78
C SER A 124 6.11 -15.01 25.24
N ASN A 125 6.69 -15.53 24.17
CA ASN A 125 7.98 -15.06 23.62
C ASN A 125 7.89 -14.56 22.19
N VAL A 126 6.68 -14.31 21.69
CA VAL A 126 6.41 -13.81 20.33
C VAL A 126 5.73 -12.47 20.41
N ALA A 127 6.25 -11.49 19.67
CA ALA A 127 5.64 -10.18 19.54
C ALA A 127 5.14 -9.95 18.09
N LEU A 128 4.14 -9.08 17.95
CA LEU A 128 3.61 -8.60 16.67
C LEU A 128 4.25 -7.27 16.31
N LEU A 129 4.76 -7.18 15.09
CA LEU A 129 5.16 -5.93 14.45
C LEU A 129 4.09 -5.50 13.45
N LEU A 130 3.50 -4.35 13.67
CA LEU A 130 2.61 -3.67 12.73
C LEU A 130 3.38 -2.65 11.91
N LEU A 131 3.05 -2.55 10.63
CA LEU A 131 3.56 -1.54 9.71
C LEU A 131 2.39 -0.75 9.14
N ASP A 132 2.61 0.49 8.77
CA ASP A 132 1.55 1.40 8.34
C ASP A 132 0.84 1.03 7.03
N ASP A 133 1.37 0.08 6.28
CA ASP A 133 0.73 -0.51 5.10
C ASP A 133 -0.17 -1.72 5.42
N ASP A 134 -0.05 -2.31 6.63
CA ASP A 134 -0.94 -3.37 7.11
C ASP A 134 -1.08 -3.32 8.64
N LEU A 135 -2.17 -2.73 9.12
CA LEU A 135 -2.51 -2.59 10.54
C LEU A 135 -3.52 -3.64 11.01
N GLY A 136 -3.74 -4.68 10.21
CA GLY A 136 -4.71 -5.73 10.50
C GLY A 136 -4.27 -6.63 11.67
N LEU A 137 -5.20 -6.88 12.58
CA LEU A 137 -4.99 -7.67 13.81
C LEU A 137 -5.53 -9.10 13.70
N ASP A 138 -5.76 -9.59 12.49
CA ASP A 138 -6.26 -10.94 12.27
C ASP A 138 -5.10 -11.94 12.29
N LEU A 139 -4.90 -12.57 13.45
CA LEU A 139 -3.83 -13.50 13.75
C LEU A 139 -4.40 -14.80 14.30
N PRO A 140 -3.80 -15.97 13.98
CA PRO A 140 -4.20 -17.25 14.51
C PRO A 140 -3.72 -17.50 15.97
N PHE A 141 -3.03 -16.54 16.59
CA PHE A 141 -2.49 -16.64 17.95
C PHE A 141 -2.52 -15.29 18.67
N GLN A 142 -2.32 -15.30 19.98
CA GLN A 142 -2.22 -14.10 20.79
C GLN A 142 -0.74 -13.76 21.06
N PRO A 143 -0.21 -12.66 20.52
CA PRO A 143 1.15 -12.22 20.79
C PRO A 143 1.27 -11.70 22.23
N ALA A 144 2.46 -11.86 22.83
CA ALA A 144 2.74 -11.36 24.17
C ALA A 144 3.01 -9.84 24.18
N GLY A 145 3.31 -9.26 23.06
CA GLY A 145 3.51 -7.82 22.90
C GLY A 145 3.21 -7.38 21.48
N VAL A 146 2.91 -6.09 21.31
CA VAL A 146 2.65 -5.47 20.02
C VAL A 146 3.45 -4.20 19.92
N VAL A 147 4.13 -4.03 18.81
CA VAL A 147 4.83 -2.80 18.45
C VAL A 147 4.48 -2.43 17.02
N ALA A 148 4.47 -1.14 16.72
CA ALA A 148 4.18 -0.68 15.37
C ALA A 148 5.18 0.37 14.92
N LEU A 149 5.57 0.33 13.66
CA LEU A 149 6.46 1.29 13.03
C LEU A 149 5.69 2.13 12.03
N PRO A 150 5.62 3.46 12.21
CA PRO A 150 5.13 4.35 11.16
C PRO A 150 6.16 4.41 10.02
N ALA A 151 5.69 4.66 8.81
CA ALA A 151 6.59 4.90 7.69
C ALA A 151 7.47 6.11 7.95
N SER A 152 8.77 5.90 7.92
CA SER A 152 9.75 6.98 8.09
C SER A 152 9.82 7.89 6.85
N SER A 153 9.70 7.32 5.67
CA SER A 153 9.66 8.05 4.39
C SER A 153 9.10 7.18 3.29
N ARG A 154 8.15 7.70 2.52
CA ARG A 154 7.59 7.04 1.33
C ARG A 154 8.37 7.33 0.05
N SER A 155 9.27 8.28 0.08
CA SER A 155 10.06 8.71 -1.08
C SER A 155 11.55 8.81 -0.73
N ARG A 156 12.38 8.53 -1.74
CA ARG A 156 13.83 8.75 -1.66
C ARG A 156 14.26 10.11 -2.20
N VAL A 157 13.34 10.81 -2.85
CA VAL A 157 13.64 12.07 -3.56
C VAL A 157 13.37 13.27 -2.68
N ALA A 158 12.31 13.23 -1.89
CA ALA A 158 11.91 14.32 -1.03
C ALA A 158 11.08 13.81 0.18
N GLU A 159 10.94 14.66 1.18
CA GLU A 159 10.20 14.33 2.40
C GLU A 159 8.72 14.06 2.14
N THR A 160 8.16 13.12 2.90
CA THR A 160 6.72 12.88 2.99
C THR A 160 6.05 14.08 3.64
N SER A 161 4.88 14.48 3.14
CA SER A 161 4.17 15.63 3.68
C SER A 161 3.80 15.45 5.15
N PRO A 162 3.77 16.54 5.93
CA PRO A 162 3.40 16.48 7.36
C PRO A 162 2.01 15.86 7.59
N LEU A 163 1.07 16.06 6.66
CA LEU A 163 -0.27 15.48 6.73
C LEU A 163 -0.23 13.95 6.66
N VAL A 164 0.55 13.40 5.74
CA VAL A 164 0.71 11.94 5.57
C VAL A 164 1.47 11.35 6.76
N GLN A 165 2.50 12.04 7.25
CA GLN A 165 3.24 11.60 8.44
C GLN A 165 2.34 11.56 9.68
N ALA A 166 1.53 12.60 9.91
CA ALA A 166 0.59 12.66 11.02
C ALA A 166 -0.48 11.57 10.92
N PHE A 167 -0.99 11.32 9.71
CA PHE A 167 -1.96 10.24 9.47
C PHE A 167 -1.36 8.85 9.78
N SER A 168 -0.19 8.54 9.22
CA SER A 168 0.50 7.26 9.46
C SER A 168 0.79 7.05 10.95
N THR A 169 1.32 8.07 11.63
CA THR A 169 1.60 8.02 13.07
C THR A 169 0.33 7.77 13.89
N SER A 170 -0.77 8.47 13.57
CA SER A 170 -2.04 8.30 14.28
C SER A 170 -2.67 6.93 14.02
N ALA A 171 -2.64 6.43 12.79
CA ALA A 171 -3.16 5.13 12.43
C ALA A 171 -2.40 3.99 13.13
N VAL A 172 -1.08 4.10 13.18
CA VAL A 172 -0.21 3.15 13.90
C VAL A 172 -0.51 3.16 15.41
N ALA A 173 -0.65 4.34 16.01
CA ALA A 173 -0.98 4.46 17.44
C ALA A 173 -2.36 3.87 17.78
N ASP A 174 -3.36 4.10 16.92
CA ASP A 174 -4.69 3.53 17.07
C ASP A 174 -4.66 2.00 16.94
N ALA A 175 -3.92 1.45 15.98
CA ALA A 175 -3.78 0.01 15.81
C ALA A 175 -3.13 -0.67 17.03
N VAL A 176 -2.13 -0.05 17.64
CA VAL A 176 -1.53 -0.54 18.90
C VAL A 176 -2.56 -0.52 20.03
N HIS A 177 -3.34 0.53 20.15
CA HIS A 177 -4.40 0.61 21.15
C HIS A 177 -5.48 -0.47 20.96
N GLN A 178 -5.89 -0.71 19.72
CA GLN A 178 -6.82 -1.79 19.40
C GLN A 178 -6.23 -3.18 19.67
N ALA A 179 -4.93 -3.36 19.39
CA ALA A 179 -4.22 -4.61 19.69
C ALA A 179 -4.17 -4.91 21.19
N ASP A 180 -3.90 -3.90 22.02
CA ASP A 180 -3.93 -4.02 23.48
C ASP A 180 -5.30 -4.53 23.97
N ALA A 181 -6.39 -3.99 23.43
CA ALA A 181 -7.74 -4.41 23.78
C ALA A 181 -8.07 -5.83 23.28
N ARG A 182 -7.61 -6.18 22.07
CA ARG A 182 -7.91 -7.46 21.42
C ARG A 182 -7.13 -8.62 22.02
N PHE A 183 -5.85 -8.43 22.28
CA PHE A 183 -4.95 -9.50 22.71
C PHE A 183 -4.70 -9.53 24.22
N ALA A 184 -5.26 -8.57 24.97
CA ALA A 184 -4.91 -8.36 26.37
C ALA A 184 -3.38 -8.35 26.57
N ALA A 185 -2.66 -7.78 25.62
CA ALA A 185 -1.21 -7.74 25.58
C ALA A 185 -0.70 -6.99 26.81
N THR A 186 0.10 -7.67 27.62
CA THR A 186 0.62 -7.12 28.87
C THR A 186 1.82 -6.21 28.66
N LEU A 187 2.48 -6.33 27.51
CA LEU A 187 3.71 -5.61 27.21
C LEU A 187 3.43 -4.49 26.19
N ARG A 188 3.46 -3.28 26.68
CA ARG A 188 3.25 -2.09 25.84
C ARG A 188 4.44 -1.85 24.91
N ALA A 189 4.13 -1.37 23.70
CA ALA A 189 5.12 -0.84 22.79
C ALA A 189 5.94 0.28 23.44
N PRO A 190 7.23 0.42 23.06
CA PRO A 190 8.05 1.54 23.47
C PRO A 190 7.52 2.83 22.87
N SER A 191 7.81 3.97 23.53
CA SER A 191 7.69 5.27 22.86
C SER A 191 8.76 5.35 21.79
N LEU A 192 8.36 5.48 20.53
CA LEU A 192 9.31 5.55 19.42
C LEU A 192 9.94 6.95 19.33
N SER A 193 11.27 6.96 19.27
CA SER A 193 12.07 8.16 19.00
C SER A 193 12.28 8.37 17.49
N ALA A 194 13.15 9.32 17.13
CA ALA A 194 13.62 9.46 15.75
C ALA A 194 14.37 8.20 15.23
N ASN A 195 14.84 7.33 16.15
CA ASN A 195 15.48 6.06 15.84
C ASN A 195 14.56 4.86 16.10
N ALA A 196 13.34 4.92 15.64
CA ALA A 196 12.29 3.96 15.91
C ALA A 196 12.70 2.49 15.73
N LEU A 197 13.58 2.20 14.76
CA LEU A 197 14.11 0.85 14.57
C LEU A 197 14.92 0.37 15.80
N GLU A 198 15.81 1.19 16.32
CA GLU A 198 16.61 0.83 17.51
C GLU A 198 15.72 0.70 18.76
N ASP A 199 14.71 1.56 18.89
CA ASP A 199 13.75 1.48 20.00
C ASP A 199 13.01 0.12 20.00
N VAL A 200 12.63 -0.38 18.81
CA VAL A 200 12.02 -1.70 18.67
C VAL A 200 13.00 -2.81 19.01
N LEU A 201 14.24 -2.74 18.53
CA LEU A 201 15.25 -3.74 18.81
C LEU A 201 15.58 -3.83 20.31
N GLU A 202 15.71 -2.69 20.98
CA GLU A 202 15.92 -2.61 22.43
C GLU A 202 14.72 -3.15 23.21
N TRP A 203 13.51 -2.85 22.75
CA TRP A 203 12.29 -3.40 23.35
C TRP A 203 12.23 -4.92 23.23
N VAL A 204 12.58 -5.47 22.07
CA VAL A 204 12.66 -6.92 21.84
C VAL A 204 13.65 -7.59 22.79
N ASP A 205 14.86 -7.01 22.92
CA ASP A 205 15.92 -7.53 23.81
C ASP A 205 15.47 -7.45 25.29
N THR A 206 14.91 -6.32 25.71
CA THR A 206 14.49 -6.07 27.11
C THR A 206 13.42 -7.06 27.56
N HIS A 207 12.51 -7.46 26.68
CA HIS A 207 11.42 -8.37 27.01
C HIS A 207 11.72 -9.82 26.69
N GLY A 208 12.89 -10.13 26.13
CA GLY A 208 13.32 -11.49 25.82
C GLY A 208 12.49 -12.17 24.73
N PHE A 209 11.96 -11.41 23.76
CA PHE A 209 11.28 -12.00 22.62
C PHE A 209 12.26 -12.80 21.78
N THR A 210 11.86 -13.98 21.37
CA THR A 210 12.63 -14.85 20.47
C THR A 210 12.17 -14.77 19.04
N GLU A 211 11.00 -14.16 18.82
CA GLU A 211 10.45 -13.97 17.49
C GLU A 211 9.59 -12.72 17.42
N LEU A 212 9.76 -12.00 16.31
CA LEU A 212 8.90 -10.90 15.88
C LEU A 212 8.16 -11.32 14.62
N VAL A 213 6.83 -11.22 14.63
CA VAL A 213 5.97 -11.62 13.51
C VAL A 213 5.36 -10.38 12.87
N HIS A 214 5.32 -10.34 11.55
CA HIS A 214 4.68 -9.25 10.80
C HIS A 214 3.84 -9.80 9.64
N ALA A 215 2.84 -9.03 9.17
CA ALA A 215 2.16 -9.34 7.92
C ALA A 215 3.13 -9.30 6.74
N TYR A 216 2.86 -10.07 5.69
CA TYR A 216 3.68 -10.04 4.47
C TYR A 216 3.78 -8.61 3.93
N VAL A 217 5.01 -8.15 3.71
CA VAL A 217 5.29 -6.81 3.20
C VAL A 217 5.56 -6.88 1.70
N PRO A 218 4.72 -6.28 0.87
CA PRO A 218 4.95 -6.20 -0.56
C PRO A 218 6.13 -5.27 -0.89
N SER A 219 6.51 -5.23 -2.16
CA SER A 219 7.55 -4.31 -2.63
C SER A 219 7.14 -2.86 -2.36
N GLY A 220 7.97 -2.11 -1.65
CA GLY A 220 7.70 -0.73 -1.25
C GLY A 220 8.70 -0.23 -0.21
N HIS A 221 8.36 0.87 0.45
CA HIS A 221 9.22 1.50 1.45
C HIS A 221 9.45 0.60 2.67
N ASN A 222 8.43 -0.10 3.14
CA ASN A 222 8.53 -0.99 4.30
C ASN A 222 9.37 -2.24 4.03
N HIS A 223 9.50 -2.70 2.79
CA HIS A 223 10.34 -3.84 2.45
C HIS A 223 11.81 -3.64 2.85
N GLN A 224 12.33 -2.40 2.76
CA GLN A 224 13.71 -2.09 3.14
C GLN A 224 13.89 -2.07 4.66
N ILE A 225 12.88 -1.57 5.39
CA ILE A 225 12.87 -1.59 6.86
C ILE A 225 12.90 -3.03 7.35
N ILE A 226 12.07 -3.91 6.77
CA ILE A 226 12.02 -5.33 7.12
C ILE A 226 13.36 -6.02 6.83
N ALA A 227 13.98 -5.76 5.68
CA ALA A 227 15.28 -6.34 5.35
C ALA A 227 16.36 -5.95 6.37
N LEU A 228 16.43 -4.66 6.73
CA LEU A 228 17.37 -4.16 7.73
C LEU A 228 17.06 -4.75 9.12
N MET A 229 15.80 -4.81 9.50
CA MET A 229 15.38 -5.39 10.78
C MET A 229 15.74 -6.88 10.85
N GLN A 230 15.59 -7.63 9.77
CA GLN A 230 15.95 -9.04 9.71
C GLN A 230 17.44 -9.26 9.99
N GLU A 231 18.33 -8.45 9.39
CA GLU A 231 19.77 -8.51 9.68
C GLU A 231 20.06 -8.22 11.16
N ARG A 232 19.46 -7.17 11.70
CA ARG A 232 19.71 -6.72 13.08
C ARG A 232 19.18 -7.72 14.12
N LEU A 233 18.02 -8.31 13.90
CA LEU A 233 17.43 -9.31 14.77
C LEU A 233 18.19 -10.64 14.69
N ALA A 234 18.66 -11.06 13.52
CA ALA A 234 19.44 -12.27 13.36
C ALA A 234 20.72 -12.25 14.20
N THR A 235 21.40 -11.10 14.30
CA THR A 235 22.60 -10.95 15.18
C THR A 235 22.28 -11.08 16.67
N ARG A 236 21.02 -10.95 17.05
CA ARG A 236 20.51 -11.09 18.43
C ARG A 236 19.88 -12.46 18.69
N GLY A 237 19.89 -13.37 17.70
CA GLY A 237 19.23 -14.67 17.80
C GLY A 237 17.70 -14.59 17.78
N VAL A 238 17.12 -13.47 17.37
CA VAL A 238 15.68 -13.27 17.26
C VAL A 238 15.23 -13.51 15.83
N ARG A 239 14.17 -14.27 15.66
CA ARG A 239 13.59 -14.58 14.36
C ARG A 239 12.63 -13.46 13.92
N LEU A 240 12.70 -13.06 12.66
CA LEU A 240 11.68 -12.22 12.02
C LEU A 240 10.88 -13.09 11.04
N SER A 241 9.57 -13.25 11.27
CA SER A 241 8.69 -14.12 10.49
C SER A 241 7.55 -13.34 9.87
N ALA A 242 7.36 -13.53 8.56
CA ALA A 242 6.20 -12.99 7.87
C ALA A 242 5.05 -14.00 7.89
N PHE A 243 3.81 -13.51 7.96
CA PHE A 243 2.61 -14.32 7.73
C PHE A 243 1.79 -13.75 6.57
N VAL A 244 0.99 -14.62 5.96
CA VAL A 244 0.02 -14.25 4.93
C VAL A 244 -1.32 -14.79 5.36
N ARG A 245 -2.36 -13.95 5.32
CA ARG A 245 -3.73 -14.34 5.65
C ARG A 245 -4.28 -15.32 4.63
N ASP A 246 -5.20 -16.15 5.03
CA ASP A 246 -5.85 -17.12 4.14
C ASP A 246 -6.57 -16.42 2.97
N TYR A 247 -7.16 -15.25 3.23
CA TYR A 247 -7.72 -14.41 2.18
C TYR A 247 -6.69 -14.05 1.11
N ASP A 248 -5.51 -13.59 1.50
CA ASP A 248 -4.46 -13.21 0.55
C ASP A 248 -3.93 -14.41 -0.22
N ARG A 249 -3.76 -15.55 0.45
CA ARG A 249 -3.35 -16.81 -0.20
C ARG A 249 -4.36 -17.26 -1.25
N LEU A 250 -5.64 -17.11 -0.95
CA LEU A 250 -6.73 -17.49 -1.83
C LEU A 250 -6.87 -16.54 -3.02
N VAL A 251 -6.83 -15.23 -2.79
CA VAL A 251 -7.17 -14.21 -3.80
C VAL A 251 -6.00 -13.80 -4.67
N TRP A 252 -4.81 -13.63 -4.08
CA TRP A 252 -3.63 -13.10 -4.78
C TRP A 252 -3.26 -13.85 -6.07
N PRO A 253 -3.28 -15.20 -6.13
CA PRO A 253 -2.96 -15.92 -7.36
C PRO A 253 -3.85 -15.52 -8.56
N HIS A 254 -5.05 -15.02 -8.29
CA HIS A 254 -6.02 -14.61 -9.31
C HIS A 254 -5.91 -13.13 -9.71
N ALA A 255 -5.17 -12.30 -8.95
CA ALA A 255 -5.00 -10.87 -9.17
C ALA A 255 -3.88 -10.51 -10.17
N GLN A 256 -3.62 -11.35 -11.19
CA GLN A 256 -2.46 -11.19 -12.08
C GLN A 256 -2.72 -10.38 -13.35
N LYS A 257 -3.97 -10.19 -13.75
CA LYS A 257 -4.36 -9.62 -15.06
C LYS A 257 -5.35 -8.44 -14.95
N GLY A 258 -5.42 -7.80 -13.79
CA GLY A 258 -6.34 -6.71 -13.51
C GLY A 258 -7.74 -7.17 -13.10
N PHE A 259 -8.56 -6.20 -12.70
CA PHE A 259 -9.85 -6.42 -12.03
C PHE A 259 -10.83 -7.34 -12.79
N PHE A 260 -10.98 -7.17 -14.10
CA PHE A 260 -12.00 -7.94 -14.84
C PHE A 260 -11.76 -9.45 -14.83
N GLN A 261 -10.53 -9.91 -14.67
CA GLN A 261 -10.23 -11.33 -14.53
C GLN A 261 -10.50 -11.80 -13.10
N LEU A 262 -10.10 -11.01 -12.12
CA LEU A 262 -10.39 -11.28 -10.71
C LEU A 262 -11.90 -11.21 -10.45
N GLY A 263 -12.60 -10.19 -10.98
CA GLY A 263 -14.02 -9.97 -10.79
C GLY A 263 -14.88 -11.17 -11.16
N LYS A 264 -14.50 -11.93 -12.20
CA LYS A 264 -15.19 -13.17 -12.59
C LYS A 264 -15.06 -14.30 -11.58
N ARG A 265 -14.05 -14.23 -10.71
CA ARG A 265 -13.76 -15.24 -9.69
C ARG A 265 -14.33 -14.88 -8.32
N ILE A 266 -14.80 -13.64 -8.12
CA ILE A 266 -15.29 -13.18 -6.82
C ILE A 266 -16.34 -14.12 -6.21
N PRO A 267 -17.41 -14.56 -6.93
CA PRO A 267 -18.39 -15.46 -6.34
C PRO A 267 -17.78 -16.77 -5.83
N GLU A 268 -16.89 -17.38 -6.62
CA GLU A 268 -16.17 -18.60 -6.24
C GLU A 268 -15.27 -18.41 -5.02
N LEU A 269 -14.57 -17.25 -4.96
CA LEU A 269 -13.67 -16.91 -3.86
C LEU A 269 -14.46 -16.65 -2.57
N LEU A 270 -15.61 -15.98 -2.65
CA LEU A 270 -16.51 -15.77 -1.50
C LEU A 270 -17.09 -17.09 -0.98
N ALA A 271 -17.51 -17.98 -1.90
CA ALA A 271 -17.96 -19.32 -1.54
C ALA A 271 -16.89 -20.11 -0.77
N ALA A 272 -15.65 -20.07 -1.27
CA ALA A 272 -14.52 -20.75 -0.63
C ALA A 272 -14.18 -20.20 0.77
N MET A 273 -14.70 -19.03 1.12
CA MET A 273 -14.53 -18.38 2.43
C MET A 273 -15.77 -18.48 3.33
N ASP A 274 -16.79 -19.21 2.92
CA ASP A 274 -18.12 -19.28 3.57
C ASP A 274 -18.80 -17.90 3.73
N LEU A 275 -18.50 -16.95 2.82
CA LEU A 275 -19.02 -15.58 2.83
C LEU A 275 -20.21 -15.36 1.87
N GLU A 276 -20.79 -16.40 1.32
CA GLU A 276 -21.92 -16.30 0.37
C GLU A 276 -23.16 -15.61 0.97
N ALA A 277 -23.36 -15.73 2.27
CA ALA A 277 -24.50 -15.12 2.96
C ALA A 277 -24.49 -13.58 2.91
N LEU A 278 -23.34 -12.94 2.71
CA LEU A 278 -23.22 -11.48 2.65
C LEU A 278 -23.65 -10.88 1.30
N VAL A 279 -23.77 -11.70 0.26
CA VAL A 279 -24.11 -11.23 -1.11
C VAL A 279 -25.62 -11.30 -1.38
N SER A 280 -26.37 -12.07 -0.62
CA SER A 280 -27.80 -12.31 -0.85
C SER A 280 -28.76 -11.27 -0.24
N GLU A 281 -28.27 -10.32 0.56
CA GLU A 281 -29.12 -9.34 1.26
C GLU A 281 -29.26 -7.98 0.55
N GLU A 282 -28.60 -7.76 -0.60
CA GLU A 282 -28.67 -6.50 -1.37
C GLU A 282 -29.34 -6.68 -2.75
N HIS A 283 -30.54 -7.26 -2.79
CA HIS A 283 -31.39 -7.21 -3.99
C HIS A 283 -32.81 -6.78 -3.63
#